data_7055a938b39d27c7727dd4ba952b8796
#
_entry.id   7055a938b39d27c7727dd4ba952b8796
#
_cell.length_a   1.000
_cell.length_b   1.000
_cell.length_c   1.000
_cell.angle_alpha   90.00
_cell.angle_beta   90.00
_cell.angle_gamma   90.00
#
_symmetry.space_group_name_H-M   'P 1'
#
loop_
_entity.id
_entity.type
_entity.pdbx_description
1 polymer ?
#
loop_
_entity_poly.entity_id
_entity_poly.type
_entity_poly.pdbx_seq_one_letter_code
_entity_poly.pdbx_strand_id
1 'polypeptide(L)'
;MNTPSKFIDTHCHLEMYAAAERRGVIERALAAGVVRLITVGTTLNASLESVKIAEAHQFIYAAVGLHPHDAKDFNPDMEKQFREMAGKEKVVAIGETGLDYHYMHSPREVQMDVFKRHLDMAAESGLPVIVHSREAGEDTMAILRASGAGRGVLHCFSGDMAMMREAVSMGFHISIAGPVTFKKSTALKEIAAAIPDERLLLETDSPYLSPEPFRGKPNEPAHMVHTAGTIAELRGITLDDLARMTGLNAARLFGLRGEEKTSGGEIAYRIRDSLYLNITNRCSNACGFCVKFQSDSVKGHILKLSSEPDARQIEHEIGDPGAFKEVVFCGFGEPTIRLDIIKEVSAWVKERGGRIRLNTNGHANILNKRNVLPELKGLIDSVSVSLDAHDSATYERLCRPAFPNAFEAVLDFIKKAKGVIPDVQATVVDAPGVDLEECRRITDKLGVSLRIRKLDWVG
;
A
#
# COMPACT_ATOMS: atom_id res chain seq x y z
N MET A 1 2.86 -23.32 -10.34
CA MET A 1 1.70 -23.12 -9.43
C MET A 1 1.80 -21.70 -8.89
N ASN A 2 0.80 -20.86 -9.13
CA ASN A 2 0.84 -19.49 -8.57
C ASN A 2 0.82 -19.56 -7.05
N THR A 3 1.79 -18.95 -6.40
CA THR A 3 1.78 -18.75 -4.94
C THR A 3 0.53 -17.94 -4.60
N PRO A 4 -0.28 -18.33 -3.61
CA PRO A 4 -1.47 -17.55 -3.24
C PRO A 4 -1.08 -16.15 -2.78
N SER A 5 -1.91 -15.15 -3.10
CA SER A 5 -1.75 -13.77 -2.63
C SER A 5 -1.66 -13.74 -1.12
N LYS A 6 -0.75 -12.91 -0.57
CA LYS A 6 -0.49 -12.85 0.89
C LYS A 6 -1.27 -11.70 1.51
N PHE A 7 -2.32 -12.01 2.27
CA PHE A 7 -3.18 -11.03 2.96
C PHE A 7 -2.82 -10.88 4.43
N ILE A 8 -3.19 -9.74 5.00
CA ILE A 8 -3.20 -9.49 6.45
C ILE A 8 -4.63 -9.17 6.84
N ASP A 9 -5.20 -9.95 7.76
CA ASP A 9 -6.49 -9.65 8.37
C ASP A 9 -6.26 -8.70 9.54
N THR A 10 -6.65 -7.43 9.37
CA THR A 10 -6.37 -6.39 10.37
C THR A 10 -7.38 -6.35 11.51
N HIS A 11 -8.46 -7.15 11.44
CA HIS A 11 -9.47 -7.21 12.49
C HIS A 11 -10.26 -8.51 12.43
N CYS A 12 -10.02 -9.40 13.40
CA CYS A 12 -10.81 -10.60 13.63
C CYS A 12 -10.87 -10.90 15.14
N HIS A 13 -11.79 -11.75 15.57
CA HIS A 13 -11.99 -12.13 16.97
C HIS A 13 -11.72 -13.62 17.16
N LEU A 14 -10.42 -14.00 17.16
CA LEU A 14 -10.01 -15.39 17.32
C LEU A 14 -10.38 -15.97 18.70
N GLU A 15 -10.49 -15.13 19.71
CA GLU A 15 -10.89 -15.51 21.07
C GLU A 15 -12.36 -15.97 21.14
N MET A 16 -13.19 -15.60 20.18
CA MET A 16 -14.59 -16.01 20.11
C MET A 16 -14.79 -17.43 19.59
N TYR A 17 -13.79 -18.01 18.91
CA TYR A 17 -13.85 -19.40 18.50
C TYR A 17 -13.44 -20.32 19.65
N ALA A 18 -14.17 -21.42 19.86
CA ALA A 18 -13.79 -22.43 20.83
C ALA A 18 -12.36 -22.91 20.54
N ALA A 19 -11.58 -23.17 21.59
CA ALA A 19 -10.17 -23.53 21.44
C ALA A 19 -9.93 -24.73 20.50
N ALA A 20 -10.85 -25.69 20.48
CA ALA A 20 -10.80 -26.85 19.58
C ALA A 20 -11.03 -26.46 18.10
N GLU A 21 -11.81 -25.44 17.82
CA GLU A 21 -12.13 -24.97 16.46
C GLU A 21 -11.09 -23.96 15.95
N ARG A 22 -10.58 -23.12 16.85
CA ARG A 22 -9.65 -22.02 16.55
C ARG A 22 -8.47 -22.46 15.70
N ARG A 23 -7.87 -23.61 16.03
CA ARG A 23 -6.76 -24.18 15.26
C ARG A 23 -7.15 -24.40 13.79
N GLY A 24 -8.30 -25.01 13.53
CA GLY A 24 -8.79 -25.25 12.18
C GLY A 24 -9.08 -23.94 11.42
N VAL A 25 -9.64 -22.92 12.12
CA VAL A 25 -9.86 -21.57 11.56
C VAL A 25 -8.52 -20.95 11.11
N ILE A 26 -7.49 -21.00 11.95
CA ILE A 26 -6.15 -20.48 11.63
C ILE A 26 -5.53 -21.24 10.45
N GLU A 27 -5.62 -22.57 10.44
CA GLU A 27 -5.07 -23.40 9.35
C GLU A 27 -5.77 -23.07 8.00
N ARG A 28 -7.08 -22.88 7.98
CA ARG A 28 -7.84 -22.46 6.77
C ARG A 28 -7.46 -21.04 6.33
N ALA A 29 -7.26 -20.12 7.28
CA ALA A 29 -6.82 -18.76 6.97
C ALA A 29 -5.46 -18.77 6.24
N LEU A 30 -4.46 -19.52 6.77
CA LEU A 30 -3.16 -19.67 6.14
C LEU A 30 -3.25 -20.32 4.74
N ALA A 31 -4.08 -21.36 4.60
CA ALA A 31 -4.31 -22.02 3.31
C ALA A 31 -4.96 -21.09 2.27
N ALA A 32 -5.79 -20.13 2.72
CA ALA A 32 -6.40 -19.10 1.87
C ALA A 32 -5.46 -17.93 1.57
N GLY A 33 -4.23 -17.91 2.09
CA GLY A 33 -3.26 -16.84 1.88
C GLY A 33 -3.31 -15.71 2.90
N VAL A 34 -4.08 -15.84 4.00
CA VAL A 34 -4.04 -14.87 5.12
C VAL A 34 -2.83 -15.19 5.99
N VAL A 35 -1.74 -14.48 5.77
CA VAL A 35 -0.43 -14.79 6.38
C VAL A 35 -0.19 -14.13 7.73
N ARG A 36 -1.01 -13.13 8.10
CA ARG A 36 -1.01 -12.48 9.41
C ARG A 36 -2.42 -12.12 9.82
N LEU A 37 -2.66 -12.14 11.14
CA LEU A 37 -3.94 -11.79 11.74
C LEU A 37 -3.72 -10.87 12.94
N ILE A 38 -4.63 -9.90 13.11
CA ILE A 38 -4.74 -9.11 14.33
C ILE A 38 -6.05 -9.54 15.01
N THR A 39 -5.92 -10.26 16.16
CA THR A 39 -7.07 -10.61 16.99
C THR A 39 -7.37 -9.47 17.95
N VAL A 40 -8.61 -9.03 17.98
CA VAL A 40 -9.00 -7.77 18.63
C VAL A 40 -9.90 -8.07 19.85
N GLY A 41 -9.42 -7.68 21.02
CA GLY A 41 -10.18 -7.80 22.26
C GLY A 41 -11.24 -6.71 22.39
N THR A 42 -12.45 -7.10 22.78
CA THR A 42 -13.61 -6.20 22.97
C THR A 42 -13.95 -5.97 24.45
N THR A 43 -13.40 -6.79 25.33
CA THR A 43 -13.47 -6.70 26.80
C THR A 43 -12.12 -6.96 27.41
N LEU A 44 -11.97 -6.75 28.73
CA LEU A 44 -10.73 -7.08 29.42
C LEU A 44 -10.37 -8.56 29.25
N ASN A 45 -11.32 -9.47 29.43
CA ASN A 45 -11.09 -10.91 29.29
C ASN A 45 -10.76 -11.31 27.84
N ALA A 46 -11.48 -10.74 26.87
CA ALA A 46 -11.21 -10.94 25.45
C ALA A 46 -9.80 -10.43 25.07
N SER A 47 -9.40 -9.26 25.58
CA SER A 47 -8.05 -8.72 25.39
C SER A 47 -6.96 -9.61 25.97
N LEU A 48 -7.14 -10.12 27.18
CA LEU A 48 -6.21 -11.07 27.81
C LEU A 48 -6.07 -12.37 27.00
N GLU A 49 -7.18 -12.89 26.48
CA GLU A 49 -7.17 -14.11 25.64
C GLU A 49 -6.53 -13.82 24.27
N SER A 50 -6.84 -12.68 23.64
CA SER A 50 -6.22 -12.25 22.37
C SER A 50 -4.70 -12.15 22.50
N VAL A 51 -4.19 -11.60 23.61
CA VAL A 51 -2.77 -11.53 23.88
C VAL A 51 -2.17 -12.94 23.99
N LYS A 52 -2.80 -13.87 24.71
CA LYS A 52 -2.34 -15.26 24.82
C LYS A 52 -2.28 -15.97 23.48
N ILE A 53 -3.31 -15.76 22.63
CA ILE A 53 -3.35 -16.32 21.27
C ILE A 53 -2.19 -15.75 20.45
N ALA A 54 -1.96 -14.45 20.52
CA ALA A 54 -0.88 -13.80 19.78
C ALA A 54 0.51 -14.26 20.25
N GLU A 55 0.74 -14.44 21.54
CA GLU A 55 2.00 -14.93 22.10
C GLU A 55 2.28 -16.39 21.69
N ALA A 56 1.25 -17.20 21.42
CA ALA A 56 1.39 -18.58 20.98
C ALA A 56 1.73 -18.73 19.47
N HIS A 57 1.62 -17.68 18.66
CA HIS A 57 1.78 -17.75 17.22
C HIS A 57 2.63 -16.59 16.68
N GLN A 58 3.63 -16.88 15.84
CA GLN A 58 4.53 -15.85 15.30
C GLN A 58 3.80 -14.82 14.41
N PHE A 59 2.79 -15.26 13.65
CA PHE A 59 2.07 -14.47 12.66
C PHE A 59 0.76 -13.86 13.16
N ILE A 60 0.41 -14.06 14.45
CA ILE A 60 -0.76 -13.43 15.08
C ILE A 60 -0.29 -12.33 16.02
N TYR A 61 -1.03 -11.22 16.00
CA TYR A 61 -0.85 -10.05 16.85
C TYR A 61 -2.16 -9.76 17.57
N ALA A 62 -2.13 -8.94 18.61
CA ALA A 62 -3.31 -8.57 19.40
C ALA A 62 -3.55 -7.05 19.38
N ALA A 63 -4.81 -6.66 19.46
CA ALA A 63 -5.22 -5.34 19.92
C ALA A 63 -6.01 -5.48 21.21
N VAL A 64 -5.91 -4.48 22.10
CA VAL A 64 -6.49 -4.52 23.44
C VAL A 64 -7.30 -3.26 23.70
N GLY A 65 -8.52 -3.43 24.18
CA GLY A 65 -9.42 -2.31 24.45
C GLY A 65 -10.78 -2.76 24.97
N LEU A 66 -11.67 -1.77 25.10
CA LEU A 66 -13.06 -1.97 25.55
C LEU A 66 -14.02 -1.42 24.51
N HIS A 67 -14.83 -2.31 23.94
CA HIS A 67 -15.85 -1.98 22.97
C HIS A 67 -16.91 -1.02 23.59
N PRO A 68 -17.46 -0.06 22.82
CA PRO A 68 -18.45 0.88 23.32
C PRO A 68 -19.68 0.24 23.99
N HIS A 69 -20.04 -0.99 23.65
CA HIS A 69 -21.12 -1.72 24.32
C HIS A 69 -20.87 -1.91 25.82
N ASP A 70 -19.64 -2.12 26.22
CA ASP A 70 -19.21 -2.43 27.59
C ASP A 70 -18.59 -1.22 28.30
N ALA A 71 -18.65 -0.02 27.70
CA ALA A 71 -18.05 1.18 28.24
C ALA A 71 -18.50 1.51 29.68
N LYS A 72 -19.74 1.16 30.06
CA LYS A 72 -20.29 1.34 31.42
C LYS A 72 -19.53 0.56 32.48
N ASP A 73 -18.83 -0.49 32.13
CA ASP A 73 -18.09 -1.34 33.05
C ASP A 73 -16.64 -0.89 33.24
N PHE A 74 -16.21 0.13 32.48
CA PHE A 74 -14.86 0.66 32.53
C PHE A 74 -14.53 1.22 33.93
N ASN A 75 -13.35 0.88 34.41
CA ASN A 75 -12.89 1.30 35.73
C ASN A 75 -11.35 1.44 35.74
N PRO A 76 -10.75 2.10 36.78
CA PRO A 76 -9.32 2.34 36.85
C PRO A 76 -8.44 1.07 36.84
N ASP A 77 -8.92 -0.04 37.41
CA ASP A 77 -8.17 -1.29 37.40
C ASP A 77 -8.12 -1.92 36.01
N MET A 78 -9.20 -1.83 35.23
CA MET A 78 -9.21 -2.21 33.80
C MET A 78 -8.27 -1.33 33.00
N GLU A 79 -8.31 -0.02 33.20
CA GLU A 79 -7.43 0.93 32.50
C GLU A 79 -5.96 0.58 32.74
N LYS A 80 -5.59 0.31 34.00
CA LYS A 80 -4.23 -0.12 34.35
C LYS A 80 -3.83 -1.39 33.60
N GLN A 81 -4.71 -2.39 33.55
CA GLN A 81 -4.43 -3.65 32.86
C GLN A 81 -4.29 -3.46 31.35
N PHE A 82 -5.11 -2.61 30.71
CA PHE A 82 -4.95 -2.29 29.28
C PHE A 82 -3.60 -1.60 29.03
N ARG A 83 -3.17 -0.66 29.89
CA ARG A 83 -1.85 -0.01 29.80
C ARG A 83 -0.70 -1.01 29.95
N GLU A 84 -0.82 -1.98 30.87
CA GLU A 84 0.17 -3.06 31.03
C GLU A 84 0.23 -3.96 29.79
N MET A 85 -0.92 -4.32 29.21
CA MET A 85 -0.98 -5.12 27.98
C MET A 85 -0.42 -4.35 26.77
N ALA A 86 -0.63 -3.04 26.68
CA ALA A 86 -0.11 -2.20 25.60
C ALA A 86 1.43 -2.21 25.51
N GLY A 87 2.13 -2.52 26.62
CA GLY A 87 3.58 -2.68 26.64
C GLY A 87 4.10 -4.02 26.13
N LYS A 88 3.23 -4.98 25.80
CA LYS A 88 3.64 -6.30 25.33
C LYS A 88 4.01 -6.29 23.85
N GLU A 89 5.04 -7.03 23.46
CA GLU A 89 5.58 -7.08 22.08
C GLU A 89 4.54 -7.47 21.03
N LYS A 90 3.61 -8.34 21.37
CA LYS A 90 2.56 -8.84 20.46
C LYS A 90 1.33 -7.94 20.37
N VAL A 91 1.24 -6.92 21.22
CA VAL A 91 0.16 -5.93 21.19
C VAL A 91 0.55 -4.79 20.23
N VAL A 92 -0.25 -4.60 19.19
CA VAL A 92 0.08 -3.70 18.07
C VAL A 92 -0.91 -2.54 17.93
N ALA A 93 -1.98 -2.52 18.71
CA ALA A 93 -2.97 -1.44 18.70
C ALA A 93 -3.74 -1.36 20.01
N ILE A 94 -4.28 -0.17 20.31
CA ILE A 94 -5.32 0.05 21.30
C ILE A 94 -6.67 -0.03 20.59
N GLY A 95 -7.55 -0.88 21.07
CA GLY A 95 -8.86 -1.14 20.47
C GLY A 95 -9.28 -2.61 20.62
N GLU A 96 -10.52 -2.91 20.35
CA GLU A 96 -11.53 -2.06 19.72
C GLU A 96 -12.12 -1.05 20.71
N THR A 97 -12.25 0.19 20.31
CA THR A 97 -12.86 1.28 21.09
C THR A 97 -13.59 2.24 20.17
N GLY A 98 -14.41 3.12 20.70
CA GLY A 98 -15.15 4.10 19.90
C GLY A 98 -16.58 4.28 20.35
N LEU A 99 -17.51 4.45 19.38
CA LEU A 99 -18.91 4.80 19.63
C LEU A 99 -19.87 3.91 18.84
N ASP A 100 -20.91 3.40 19.53
CA ASP A 100 -22.03 2.68 18.91
C ASP A 100 -23.36 3.26 19.40
N TYR A 101 -24.03 4.03 18.56
CA TYR A 101 -25.33 4.62 18.86
C TYR A 101 -26.50 3.81 18.32
N HIS A 102 -26.21 2.73 17.60
CA HIS A 102 -27.23 1.81 17.12
C HIS A 102 -27.80 0.94 18.24
N TYR A 103 -26.91 0.32 19.04
CA TYR A 103 -27.34 -0.58 20.12
C TYR A 103 -27.49 0.10 21.47
N MET A 104 -26.70 1.14 21.74
CA MET A 104 -26.75 1.94 22.98
C MET A 104 -26.70 1.09 24.28
N HIS A 105 -25.87 0.04 24.30
CA HIS A 105 -25.71 -0.80 25.49
C HIS A 105 -25.02 -0.08 26.65
N SER A 106 -24.28 0.98 26.39
CA SER A 106 -23.74 1.94 27.35
C SER A 106 -24.21 3.34 26.99
N PRO A 107 -24.43 4.25 28.00
CA PRO A 107 -24.80 5.63 27.72
C PRO A 107 -23.78 6.36 26.84
N ARG A 108 -24.27 7.27 26.00
CA ARG A 108 -23.46 8.01 25.00
C ARG A 108 -22.26 8.73 25.65
N GLU A 109 -22.50 9.43 26.75
CA GLU A 109 -21.46 10.20 27.45
C GLU A 109 -20.37 9.29 28.01
N VAL A 110 -20.76 8.09 28.48
CA VAL A 110 -19.82 7.08 29.00
C VAL A 110 -18.99 6.50 27.87
N GLN A 111 -19.61 6.17 26.72
CA GLN A 111 -18.87 5.75 25.54
C GLN A 111 -17.84 6.81 25.11
N MET A 112 -18.23 8.08 25.07
CA MET A 112 -17.36 9.19 24.70
C MET A 112 -16.18 9.38 25.67
N ASP A 113 -16.41 9.23 26.98
CA ASP A 113 -15.34 9.33 27.98
C ASP A 113 -14.35 8.17 27.83
N VAL A 114 -14.84 6.94 27.74
CA VAL A 114 -14.00 5.74 27.58
C VAL A 114 -13.21 5.79 26.28
N PHE A 115 -13.83 6.26 25.18
CA PHE A 115 -13.13 6.44 23.92
C PHE A 115 -11.95 7.42 24.06
N LYS A 116 -12.13 8.57 24.69
CA LYS A 116 -11.05 9.54 24.95
C LYS A 116 -9.92 8.92 25.75
N ARG A 117 -10.22 8.15 26.79
CA ARG A 117 -9.20 7.46 27.61
C ARG A 117 -8.40 6.43 26.80
N HIS A 118 -9.04 5.73 25.84
CA HIS A 118 -8.34 4.83 24.93
C HIS A 118 -7.43 5.59 23.96
N LEU A 119 -7.85 6.76 23.48
CA LEU A 119 -6.99 7.64 22.66
C LEU A 119 -5.76 8.12 23.46
N ASP A 120 -5.95 8.48 24.73
CA ASP A 120 -4.84 8.85 25.62
C ASP A 120 -3.86 7.66 25.80
N MET A 121 -4.39 6.43 26.04
CA MET A 121 -3.55 5.22 26.12
C MET A 121 -2.79 4.94 24.82
N ALA A 122 -3.42 5.14 23.66
CA ALA A 122 -2.79 4.99 22.36
C ALA A 122 -1.65 6.00 22.16
N ALA A 123 -1.88 7.25 22.53
CA ALA A 123 -0.87 8.32 22.46
C ALA A 123 0.33 8.03 23.37
N GLU A 124 0.10 7.63 24.61
CA GLU A 124 1.13 7.30 25.58
C GLU A 124 1.98 6.09 25.20
N SER A 125 1.32 5.03 24.66
CA SER A 125 2.01 3.80 24.23
C SER A 125 2.65 3.93 22.85
N GLY A 126 2.32 4.96 22.06
CA GLY A 126 2.74 5.11 20.67
C GLY A 126 2.11 4.10 19.73
N LEU A 127 1.04 3.41 20.15
CA LEU A 127 0.30 2.46 19.34
C LEU A 127 -0.81 3.13 18.52
N PRO A 128 -1.18 2.60 17.34
CA PRO A 128 -2.35 3.07 16.61
C PRO A 128 -3.64 2.67 17.34
N VAL A 129 -4.74 3.38 17.04
CA VAL A 129 -6.06 3.05 17.55
C VAL A 129 -6.93 2.34 16.51
N ILE A 130 -7.67 1.30 16.93
CA ILE A 130 -8.73 0.65 16.13
C ILE A 130 -10.07 1.19 16.60
N VAL A 131 -10.74 1.96 15.73
CA VAL A 131 -11.92 2.74 16.07
C VAL A 131 -13.17 2.11 15.48
N HIS A 132 -14.10 1.76 16.35
CA HIS A 132 -15.49 1.42 16.04
C HIS A 132 -16.33 2.69 15.91
N SER A 133 -17.13 2.79 14.85
CA SER A 133 -18.09 3.89 14.68
C SER A 133 -19.36 3.41 13.98
N ARG A 134 -20.46 3.35 14.72
CA ARG A 134 -21.74 2.93 14.18
C ARG A 134 -22.85 3.91 14.54
N GLU A 135 -23.42 4.57 13.52
CA GLU A 135 -24.42 5.65 13.67
C GLU A 135 -23.93 6.80 14.59
N ALA A 136 -22.60 6.97 14.70
CA ALA A 136 -21.92 7.91 15.60
C ALA A 136 -20.84 8.75 14.90
N GLY A 137 -20.89 8.85 13.57
CA GLY A 137 -19.81 9.45 12.76
C GLY A 137 -19.43 10.86 13.18
N GLU A 138 -20.40 11.74 13.43
CA GLU A 138 -20.15 13.13 13.81
C GLU A 138 -19.33 13.24 15.11
N ASP A 139 -19.76 12.55 16.17
CA ASP A 139 -19.06 12.56 17.46
C ASP A 139 -17.72 11.84 17.38
N THR A 140 -17.65 10.73 16.65
CA THR A 140 -16.39 10.01 16.42
C THR A 140 -15.36 10.96 15.81
N MET A 141 -15.70 11.67 14.74
CA MET A 141 -14.80 12.59 14.07
C MET A 141 -14.47 13.81 14.94
N ALA A 142 -15.43 14.32 15.71
CA ALA A 142 -15.20 15.41 16.64
C ALA A 142 -14.19 15.04 17.74
N ILE A 143 -14.30 13.86 18.32
CA ILE A 143 -13.38 13.35 19.35
C ILE A 143 -12.00 13.11 18.77
N LEU A 144 -11.89 12.45 17.61
CA LEU A 144 -10.61 12.22 16.95
C LEU A 144 -9.88 13.52 16.61
N ARG A 145 -10.61 14.53 16.14
CA ARG A 145 -10.05 15.86 15.84
C ARG A 145 -9.56 16.57 17.10
N ALA A 146 -10.34 16.51 18.17
CA ALA A 146 -10.00 17.14 19.44
C ALA A 146 -8.80 16.48 20.16
N SER A 147 -8.63 15.15 20.00
CA SER A 147 -7.53 14.43 20.60
C SER A 147 -6.19 14.62 19.87
N GLY A 148 -6.20 15.13 18.65
CA GLY A 148 -5.01 15.21 17.81
C GLY A 148 -4.48 13.85 17.35
N ALA A 149 -5.26 12.77 17.52
CA ALA A 149 -4.88 11.44 17.04
C ALA A 149 -4.74 11.44 15.52
N GLY A 150 -3.58 11.07 15.01
CA GLY A 150 -3.29 11.01 13.58
C GLY A 150 -2.87 9.61 13.10
N ARG A 151 -2.98 8.59 13.98
CA ARG A 151 -2.54 7.24 13.66
C ARG A 151 -3.55 6.20 14.14
N GLY A 152 -4.28 5.62 13.22
CA GLY A 152 -5.30 4.62 13.53
C GLY A 152 -6.03 4.14 12.30
N VAL A 153 -7.08 3.37 12.53
CA VAL A 153 -7.99 2.85 11.52
C VAL A 153 -9.43 3.00 11.98
N LEU A 154 -10.31 3.47 11.09
CA LEU A 154 -11.74 3.28 11.22
C LEU A 154 -12.04 1.88 10.67
N HIS A 155 -12.26 0.93 11.57
CA HIS A 155 -12.51 -0.46 11.20
C HIS A 155 -13.95 -0.64 10.72
N CYS A 156 -14.19 -1.68 9.94
CA CYS A 156 -15.51 -2.06 9.41
C CYS A 156 -16.31 -0.84 8.92
N PHE A 157 -15.64 -0.01 8.11
CA PHE A 157 -16.12 1.33 7.78
C PHE A 157 -17.55 1.32 7.24
N SER A 158 -18.42 2.05 7.92
CA SER A 158 -19.84 2.17 7.59
C SER A 158 -20.30 3.63 7.44
N GLY A 159 -19.36 4.59 7.46
CA GLY A 159 -19.62 6.01 7.25
C GLY A 159 -19.84 6.37 5.77
N ASP A 160 -19.95 7.66 5.51
CA ASP A 160 -20.10 8.21 4.17
C ASP A 160 -18.76 8.65 3.55
N MET A 161 -18.82 9.14 2.30
CA MET A 161 -17.67 9.63 1.56
C MET A 161 -16.99 10.84 2.21
N ALA A 162 -17.74 11.71 2.89
CA ALA A 162 -17.22 12.89 3.56
C ALA A 162 -16.41 12.48 4.81
N MET A 163 -16.96 11.58 5.63
CA MET A 163 -16.27 11.01 6.80
C MET A 163 -14.99 10.26 6.38
N MET A 164 -15.03 9.47 5.31
CA MET A 164 -13.83 8.81 4.78
C MET A 164 -12.74 9.79 4.41
N ARG A 165 -13.08 10.84 3.65
CA ARG A 165 -12.10 11.87 3.23
C ARG A 165 -11.52 12.63 4.41
N GLU A 166 -12.35 12.97 5.39
CA GLU A 166 -11.90 13.65 6.59
C GLU A 166 -10.94 12.76 7.40
N ALA A 167 -11.30 11.52 7.68
CA ALA A 167 -10.46 10.56 8.41
C ALA A 167 -9.10 10.36 7.70
N VAL A 168 -9.12 10.19 6.39
CA VAL A 168 -7.89 10.08 5.57
C VAL A 168 -7.03 11.34 5.68
N SER A 169 -7.63 12.54 5.64
CA SER A 169 -6.88 13.80 5.79
C SER A 169 -6.24 13.96 7.16
N MET A 170 -6.81 13.36 8.19
CA MET A 170 -6.26 13.30 9.56
C MET A 170 -5.18 12.21 9.72
N GLY A 171 -4.91 11.39 8.69
CA GLY A 171 -3.91 10.33 8.72
C GLY A 171 -4.44 8.94 9.04
N PHE A 172 -5.75 8.77 9.24
CA PHE A 172 -6.37 7.47 9.50
C PHE A 172 -6.41 6.59 8.25
N HIS A 173 -6.34 5.29 8.49
CA HIS A 173 -6.67 4.26 7.52
C HIS A 173 -8.17 3.93 7.58
N ILE A 174 -8.66 3.35 6.48
CA ILE A 174 -10.04 2.87 6.36
C ILE A 174 -9.97 1.39 6.06
N SER A 175 -10.60 0.57 6.90
CA SER A 175 -10.66 -0.87 6.70
C SER A 175 -12.01 -1.30 6.17
N ILE A 176 -12.01 -2.20 5.20
CA ILE A 176 -13.21 -2.68 4.50
C ILE A 176 -13.37 -4.16 4.78
N ALA A 177 -14.58 -4.52 5.27
CA ALA A 177 -14.99 -5.87 5.60
C ALA A 177 -15.99 -6.47 4.59
N GLY A 178 -16.46 -7.68 4.87
CA GLY A 178 -17.37 -8.48 4.04
C GLY A 178 -18.58 -7.77 3.42
N PRO A 179 -19.22 -6.79 4.08
CA PRO A 179 -20.39 -6.09 3.52
C PRO A 179 -20.18 -5.42 2.16
N VAL A 180 -18.95 -5.12 1.76
CA VAL A 180 -18.65 -4.58 0.42
C VAL A 180 -19.06 -5.53 -0.72
N THR A 181 -19.13 -6.84 -0.43
CA THR A 181 -19.56 -7.87 -1.41
C THR A 181 -21.06 -7.89 -1.65
N PHE A 182 -21.86 -7.28 -0.76
CA PHE A 182 -23.32 -7.34 -0.86
C PHE A 182 -23.82 -6.54 -2.07
N LYS A 183 -24.88 -7.06 -2.72
CA LYS A 183 -25.46 -6.43 -3.92
C LYS A 183 -25.92 -5.00 -3.68
N LYS A 184 -26.49 -4.71 -2.50
CA LYS A 184 -27.08 -3.42 -2.14
C LYS A 184 -26.07 -2.41 -1.56
N SER A 185 -24.81 -2.78 -1.33
CA SER A 185 -23.78 -1.93 -0.70
C SER A 185 -23.13 -0.96 -1.70
N THR A 186 -23.92 -0.26 -2.52
CA THR A 186 -23.42 0.61 -3.59
C THR A 186 -22.53 1.72 -3.04
N ALA A 187 -22.97 2.44 -2.00
CA ALA A 187 -22.20 3.51 -1.38
C ALA A 187 -20.84 3.01 -0.82
N LEU A 188 -20.84 1.84 -0.15
CA LEU A 188 -19.60 1.26 0.37
C LEU A 188 -18.66 0.83 -0.76
N LYS A 189 -19.15 0.36 -1.89
CA LYS A 189 -18.35 0.03 -3.08
C LYS A 189 -17.71 1.28 -3.69
N GLU A 190 -18.45 2.38 -3.78
CA GLU A 190 -17.92 3.66 -4.24
C GLU A 190 -16.82 4.18 -3.30
N ILE A 191 -17.03 4.07 -2.00
CA ILE A 191 -16.03 4.43 -0.98
C ILE A 191 -14.80 3.53 -1.12
N ALA A 192 -14.96 2.21 -1.19
CA ALA A 192 -13.84 1.27 -1.33
C ALA A 192 -13.01 1.53 -2.59
N ALA A 193 -13.64 1.98 -3.69
CA ALA A 193 -12.94 2.40 -4.90
C ALA A 193 -12.19 3.73 -4.74
N ALA A 194 -12.67 4.64 -3.87
CA ALA A 194 -12.16 6.00 -3.71
C ALA A 194 -11.11 6.16 -2.60
N ILE A 195 -10.99 5.22 -1.67
CA ILE A 195 -9.96 5.26 -0.61
C ILE A 195 -8.57 5.34 -1.26
N PRO A 196 -7.68 6.27 -0.86
CA PRO A 196 -6.30 6.31 -1.35
C PRO A 196 -5.59 4.97 -1.13
N ASP A 197 -4.72 4.58 -2.08
CA ASP A 197 -4.00 3.30 -2.05
C ASP A 197 -3.24 3.09 -0.73
N GLU A 198 -2.63 4.15 -0.19
CA GLU A 198 -1.85 4.14 1.05
C GLU A 198 -2.68 4.13 2.33
N ARG A 199 -4.02 4.18 2.23
CA ARG A 199 -4.94 4.26 3.36
C ARG A 199 -5.94 3.11 3.45
N LEU A 200 -5.97 2.23 2.46
CA LEU A 200 -6.87 1.07 2.44
C LEU A 200 -6.30 -0.08 3.26
N LEU A 201 -7.15 -0.66 4.12
CA LEU A 201 -6.91 -1.92 4.81
C LEU A 201 -8.03 -2.92 4.50
N LEU A 202 -7.74 -4.19 4.75
CA LEU A 202 -8.68 -5.31 4.63
C LEU A 202 -8.83 -6.00 5.98
N GLU A 203 -10.04 -6.44 6.25
CA GLU A 203 -10.37 -7.21 7.44
C GLU A 203 -11.54 -8.15 7.20
N THR A 204 -11.79 -9.06 8.13
CA THR A 204 -12.97 -9.92 8.09
C THR A 204 -14.02 -9.55 9.12
N ASP A 205 -13.62 -9.02 10.25
CA ASP A 205 -14.46 -8.85 11.45
C ASP A 205 -15.08 -10.19 11.89
N SER A 206 -14.38 -11.30 11.61
CA SER A 206 -14.89 -12.64 11.90
C SER A 206 -14.93 -12.91 13.41
N PRO A 207 -16.00 -13.59 13.90
CA PRO A 207 -16.96 -14.44 13.18
C PRO A 207 -18.17 -13.70 12.58
N TYR A 208 -18.17 -12.37 12.55
CA TYR A 208 -19.26 -11.55 12.04
C TYR A 208 -19.11 -11.25 10.54
N LEU A 209 -20.14 -10.66 9.94
CA LEU A 209 -20.12 -9.96 8.65
C LEU A 209 -19.61 -10.79 7.46
N SER A 210 -20.00 -12.07 7.37
CA SER A 210 -19.59 -12.97 6.28
C SER A 210 -19.83 -12.34 4.91
N PRO A 211 -18.81 -12.35 4.01
CA PRO A 211 -18.98 -11.90 2.63
C PRO A 211 -19.87 -12.85 1.83
N GLU A 212 -20.37 -12.40 0.67
CA GLU A 212 -20.91 -13.33 -0.33
C GLU A 212 -19.79 -14.25 -0.83
N PRO A 213 -20.04 -15.55 -1.04
CA PRO A 213 -21.34 -16.25 -0.98
C PRO A 213 -21.70 -16.84 0.40
N PHE A 214 -20.99 -16.48 1.46
CA PHE A 214 -21.15 -17.05 2.80
C PHE A 214 -22.12 -16.27 3.70
N ARG A 215 -22.78 -15.26 3.16
CA ARG A 215 -23.72 -14.43 3.94
C ARG A 215 -24.75 -15.29 4.68
N GLY A 216 -24.95 -14.97 5.98
CA GLY A 216 -25.85 -15.72 6.89
C GLY A 216 -25.23 -16.96 7.51
N LYS A 217 -23.94 -17.25 7.24
CA LYS A 217 -23.15 -18.29 7.93
C LYS A 217 -22.10 -17.60 8.82
N PRO A 218 -21.52 -18.30 9.81
CA PRO A 218 -20.37 -17.78 10.54
C PRO A 218 -19.23 -17.40 9.60
N ASN A 219 -18.61 -16.25 9.85
CA ASN A 219 -17.43 -15.80 9.11
C ASN A 219 -16.16 -16.44 9.67
N GLU A 220 -15.09 -16.44 8.87
CA GLU A 220 -13.74 -16.79 9.31
C GLU A 220 -12.69 -16.01 8.47
N PRO A 221 -11.45 -15.84 8.97
CA PRO A 221 -10.42 -15.08 8.25
C PRO A 221 -10.13 -15.60 6.84
N ALA A 222 -10.33 -16.90 6.58
CA ALA A 222 -10.19 -17.49 5.25
C ALA A 222 -11.14 -16.86 4.19
N HIS A 223 -12.26 -16.29 4.61
CA HIS A 223 -13.22 -15.65 3.70
C HIS A 223 -12.75 -14.26 3.19
N MET A 224 -11.68 -13.71 3.71
CA MET A 224 -11.11 -12.43 3.26
C MET A 224 -10.89 -12.36 1.76
N VAL A 225 -10.55 -13.48 1.12
CA VAL A 225 -10.30 -13.55 -0.34
C VAL A 225 -11.51 -13.07 -1.16
N HIS A 226 -12.73 -13.21 -0.67
CA HIS A 226 -13.95 -12.75 -1.34
C HIS A 226 -14.12 -11.24 -1.25
N THR A 227 -13.86 -10.68 -0.06
CA THR A 227 -13.81 -9.22 0.16
C THR A 227 -12.74 -8.61 -0.74
N ALA A 228 -11.53 -9.16 -0.70
CA ALA A 228 -10.40 -8.72 -1.51
C ALA A 228 -10.68 -8.82 -3.02
N GLY A 229 -11.28 -9.91 -3.49
CA GLY A 229 -11.67 -10.09 -4.90
C GLY A 229 -12.61 -8.98 -5.39
N THR A 230 -13.63 -8.66 -4.59
CA THR A 230 -14.58 -7.57 -4.90
C THR A 230 -13.87 -6.22 -4.97
N ILE A 231 -12.98 -5.91 -4.03
CA ILE A 231 -12.26 -4.62 -4.00
C ILE A 231 -11.27 -4.54 -5.16
N ALA A 232 -10.55 -5.62 -5.47
CA ALA A 232 -9.63 -5.67 -6.62
C ALA A 232 -10.36 -5.39 -7.94
N GLU A 233 -11.54 -6.00 -8.14
CA GLU A 233 -12.39 -5.75 -9.31
C GLU A 233 -12.85 -4.28 -9.38
N LEU A 234 -13.38 -3.72 -8.28
CA LEU A 234 -13.82 -2.32 -8.21
C LEU A 234 -12.70 -1.33 -8.53
N ARG A 235 -11.46 -1.64 -8.16
CA ARG A 235 -10.28 -0.78 -8.39
C ARG A 235 -9.55 -1.09 -9.71
N GLY A 236 -9.94 -2.14 -10.43
CA GLY A 236 -9.29 -2.56 -11.67
C GLY A 236 -7.83 -2.96 -11.48
N ILE A 237 -7.48 -3.59 -10.36
CA ILE A 237 -6.15 -4.10 -10.03
C ILE A 237 -6.17 -5.61 -9.80
N THR A 238 -4.99 -6.26 -9.81
CA THR A 238 -4.92 -7.69 -9.51
C THR A 238 -5.11 -7.94 -8.00
N LEU A 239 -5.48 -9.18 -7.66
CA LEU A 239 -5.58 -9.60 -6.26
C LEU A 239 -4.22 -9.49 -5.54
N ASP A 240 -3.12 -9.79 -6.24
CA ASP A 240 -1.76 -9.67 -5.72
C ASP A 240 -1.37 -8.22 -5.45
N ASP A 241 -1.72 -7.29 -6.35
CA ASP A 241 -1.47 -5.85 -6.13
C ASP A 241 -2.24 -5.34 -4.91
N LEU A 242 -3.51 -5.76 -4.76
CA LEU A 242 -4.31 -5.41 -3.58
C LEU A 242 -3.69 -5.98 -2.30
N ALA A 243 -3.32 -7.25 -2.30
CA ALA A 243 -2.73 -7.92 -1.13
C ALA A 243 -1.41 -7.24 -0.70
N ARG A 244 -0.53 -6.93 -1.65
CA ARG A 244 0.72 -6.21 -1.35
C ARG A 244 0.47 -4.81 -0.81
N MET A 245 -0.41 -4.06 -1.45
CA MET A 245 -0.74 -2.69 -1.05
C MET A 245 -1.31 -2.63 0.36
N THR A 246 -2.34 -3.42 0.64
CA THR A 246 -3.00 -3.46 1.95
C THR A 246 -2.11 -4.09 3.02
N GLY A 247 -1.30 -5.09 2.66
CA GLY A 247 -0.31 -5.69 3.54
C GLY A 247 0.79 -4.70 3.96
N LEU A 248 1.28 -3.87 3.02
CA LEU A 248 2.24 -2.80 3.33
C LEU A 248 1.63 -1.75 4.27
N ASN A 249 0.39 -1.33 4.00
CA ASN A 249 -0.32 -0.37 4.85
C ASN A 249 -0.50 -0.92 6.27
N ALA A 250 -0.94 -2.17 6.41
CA ALA A 250 -1.08 -2.84 7.70
C ALA A 250 0.28 -2.94 8.44
N ALA A 251 1.33 -3.35 7.75
CA ALA A 251 2.67 -3.45 8.34
C ALA A 251 3.18 -2.09 8.84
N ARG A 252 2.95 -1.01 8.11
CA ARG A 252 3.34 0.35 8.50
C ARG A 252 2.50 0.88 9.67
N LEU A 253 1.18 0.70 9.61
CA LEU A 253 0.28 1.18 10.65
C LEU A 253 0.56 0.51 12.00
N PHE A 254 0.60 -0.81 12.00
CA PHE A 254 0.69 -1.63 13.20
C PHE A 254 2.12 -2.01 13.59
N GLY A 255 3.14 -1.56 12.83
CA GLY A 255 4.53 -1.90 13.11
C GLY A 255 4.83 -3.40 13.00
N LEU A 256 4.08 -4.12 12.16
CA LEU A 256 4.26 -5.56 12.01
C LEU A 256 5.65 -5.81 11.41
N ARG A 257 6.50 -6.49 12.15
CA ARG A 257 7.83 -6.85 11.65
C ARG A 257 7.65 -7.73 10.41
N GLY A 258 8.23 -7.30 9.28
CA GLY A 258 8.23 -8.06 8.04
C GLY A 258 8.85 -9.43 8.25
N GLU A 259 8.46 -10.42 7.44
CA GLU A 259 9.35 -11.53 7.16
C GLU A 259 10.69 -10.95 6.75
N GLU A 260 11.76 -11.62 7.18
CA GLU A 260 13.16 -11.23 6.98
C GLU A 260 13.36 -10.52 5.65
N LYS A 261 14.14 -9.45 5.68
CA LYS A 261 14.74 -8.85 4.49
C LYS A 261 15.16 -9.99 3.59
N THR A 262 14.47 -10.20 2.48
CA THR A 262 15.05 -10.99 1.41
C THR A 262 16.39 -10.35 1.13
N SER A 263 17.46 -11.03 1.48
CA SER A 263 18.81 -10.54 1.39
C SER A 263 19.09 -10.31 -0.10
N GLY A 264 18.82 -9.09 -0.60
CA GLY A 264 19.21 -8.81 -1.95
C GLY A 264 18.36 -7.86 -2.78
N GLY A 265 17.13 -7.57 -2.42
CA GLY A 265 16.18 -6.80 -3.25
C GLY A 265 15.69 -7.57 -4.49
N GLU A 266 14.48 -7.26 -4.95
CA GLU A 266 13.88 -7.90 -6.12
C GLU A 266 14.49 -7.33 -7.41
N ILE A 267 15.02 -8.20 -8.26
CA ILE A 267 15.54 -7.88 -9.61
C ILE A 267 14.37 -7.69 -10.58
N ALA A 268 13.37 -8.58 -10.49
CA ALA A 268 12.16 -8.51 -11.31
C ALA A 268 10.93 -8.57 -10.40
N TYR A 269 9.94 -7.71 -10.67
CA TYR A 269 8.70 -7.64 -9.90
C TYR A 269 7.52 -7.34 -10.80
N ARG A 270 6.37 -7.90 -10.47
CA ARG A 270 5.17 -7.78 -11.28
C ARG A 270 4.24 -6.70 -10.73
N ILE A 271 3.77 -5.80 -11.59
CA ILE A 271 2.66 -4.91 -11.32
C ILE A 271 1.64 -5.10 -12.43
N ARG A 272 0.43 -5.56 -12.09
CA ARG A 272 -0.64 -5.93 -13.03
C ARG A 272 -0.15 -6.99 -14.04
N ASP A 273 -0.19 -6.68 -15.33
CA ASP A 273 0.17 -7.54 -16.47
C ASP A 273 1.60 -7.30 -17.00
N SER A 274 2.36 -6.41 -16.35
CA SER A 274 3.73 -6.03 -16.75
C SER A 274 4.77 -6.50 -15.75
N LEU A 275 5.94 -6.91 -16.24
CA LEU A 275 7.11 -7.26 -15.42
C LEU A 275 8.08 -6.09 -15.38
N TYR A 276 8.43 -5.62 -14.20
CA TYR A 276 9.35 -4.52 -13.97
C TYR A 276 10.73 -5.03 -13.58
N LEU A 277 11.77 -4.45 -14.16
CA LEU A 277 13.17 -4.82 -13.94
C LEU A 277 13.90 -3.72 -13.16
N ASN A 278 14.34 -4.06 -11.98
CA ASN A 278 15.11 -3.22 -11.09
C ASN A 278 16.60 -3.61 -11.21
N ILE A 279 17.35 -2.88 -12.00
CA ILE A 279 18.71 -3.28 -12.40
C ILE A 279 19.82 -2.47 -11.71
N THR A 280 19.47 -1.40 -10.98
CA THR A 280 20.44 -0.55 -10.28
C THR A 280 19.77 0.31 -9.22
N ASN A 281 20.48 0.61 -8.13
CA ASN A 281 20.09 1.61 -7.14
C ASN A 281 20.63 3.01 -7.48
N ARG A 282 21.55 3.13 -8.46
CA ARG A 282 22.20 4.40 -8.83
C ARG A 282 21.25 5.26 -9.66
N CYS A 283 21.24 6.56 -9.40
CA CYS A 283 20.44 7.51 -10.15
C CYS A 283 21.21 8.82 -10.29
N SER A 284 21.04 9.51 -11.41
CA SER A 284 21.58 10.86 -11.64
C SER A 284 20.74 11.96 -10.99
N ASN A 285 19.59 11.63 -10.43
CA ASN A 285 18.73 12.53 -9.66
C ASN A 285 18.65 12.10 -8.20
N ALA A 286 18.37 13.08 -7.31
CA ALA A 286 18.06 12.89 -5.91
C ALA A 286 16.70 13.54 -5.58
N CYS A 287 15.66 13.14 -6.32
CA CYS A 287 14.33 13.75 -6.23
C CYS A 287 13.77 13.71 -4.81
N GLY A 288 13.28 14.87 -4.33
CA GLY A 288 12.73 14.99 -2.98
C GLY A 288 11.48 14.15 -2.74
N PHE A 289 10.78 13.77 -3.80
CA PHE A 289 9.61 12.89 -3.78
C PHE A 289 9.92 11.40 -4.07
N CYS A 290 11.20 11.02 -4.19
CA CYS A 290 11.55 9.65 -4.54
C CYS A 290 11.42 8.72 -3.34
N VAL A 291 10.61 7.67 -3.51
CA VAL A 291 10.33 6.65 -2.47
C VAL A 291 11.61 6.01 -1.93
N LYS A 292 12.67 5.84 -2.73
CA LYS A 292 13.92 5.20 -2.29
C LYS A 292 14.61 5.88 -1.10
N PHE A 293 14.33 7.15 -0.83
CA PHE A 293 14.86 7.86 0.32
C PHE A 293 14.00 7.69 1.58
N GLN A 294 12.83 7.08 1.47
CA GLN A 294 11.88 6.90 2.56
C GLN A 294 11.62 5.42 2.86
N SER A 295 11.80 4.54 1.87
CA SER A 295 11.49 3.12 1.96
C SER A 295 12.42 2.31 1.06
N ASP A 296 12.74 1.09 1.48
CA ASP A 296 13.45 0.11 0.65
C ASP A 296 12.49 -0.62 -0.31
N SER A 297 11.18 -0.24 -0.31
CA SER A 297 10.15 -0.91 -1.10
C SER A 297 9.26 0.06 -1.90
N VAL A 298 8.74 -0.43 -3.04
CA VAL A 298 7.72 0.21 -3.88
C VAL A 298 6.55 -0.74 -4.02
N LYS A 299 5.34 -0.29 -3.66
CA LYS A 299 4.11 -1.12 -3.72
C LYS A 299 4.28 -2.51 -3.10
N GLY A 300 5.06 -2.60 -2.00
CA GLY A 300 5.34 -3.84 -1.29
C GLY A 300 6.45 -4.72 -1.89
N HIS A 301 7.07 -4.33 -3.00
CA HIS A 301 8.26 -4.97 -3.54
C HIS A 301 9.52 -4.36 -2.93
N ILE A 302 10.41 -5.20 -2.42
CA ILE A 302 11.69 -4.74 -1.85
C ILE A 302 12.64 -4.49 -3.01
N LEU A 303 12.93 -3.22 -3.32
CA LEU A 303 13.72 -2.85 -4.50
C LEU A 303 15.16 -2.43 -4.20
N LYS A 304 15.56 -2.33 -2.94
CA LYS A 304 16.93 -2.00 -2.59
C LYS A 304 17.86 -3.20 -2.84
N LEU A 305 18.49 -3.21 -4.00
CA LEU A 305 19.44 -4.24 -4.38
C LEU A 305 20.67 -4.24 -3.47
N SER A 306 21.13 -5.42 -3.07
CA SER A 306 22.43 -5.60 -2.40
C SER A 306 23.61 -5.53 -3.37
N SER A 307 23.38 -5.95 -4.63
CA SER A 307 24.34 -5.86 -5.75
C SER A 307 23.58 -5.65 -7.07
N GLU A 308 24.23 -5.08 -8.05
CA GLU A 308 23.65 -4.93 -9.38
C GLU A 308 23.67 -6.29 -10.12
N PRO A 309 22.51 -6.78 -10.62
CA PRO A 309 22.43 -8.09 -11.30
C PRO A 309 23.11 -8.05 -12.67
N ASP A 310 23.70 -9.15 -13.11
CA ASP A 310 24.12 -9.33 -14.49
C ASP A 310 22.93 -9.68 -15.43
N ALA A 311 23.20 -9.73 -16.73
CA ALA A 311 22.14 -10.01 -17.72
C ALA A 311 21.51 -11.40 -17.52
N ARG A 312 22.30 -12.43 -17.20
CA ARG A 312 21.82 -13.81 -17.00
C ARG A 312 20.92 -13.90 -15.78
N GLN A 313 21.24 -13.21 -14.71
CA GLN A 313 20.37 -13.14 -13.53
C GLN A 313 19.03 -12.49 -13.87
N ILE A 314 19.04 -11.39 -14.66
CA ILE A 314 17.83 -10.71 -15.09
C ILE A 314 17.00 -11.61 -16.01
N GLU A 315 17.62 -12.27 -17.00
CA GLU A 315 16.97 -13.21 -17.92
C GLU A 315 16.31 -14.38 -17.17
N HIS A 316 17.00 -14.92 -16.17
CA HIS A 316 16.47 -15.97 -15.30
C HIS A 316 15.21 -15.51 -14.55
N GLU A 317 15.23 -14.29 -13.99
CA GLU A 317 14.07 -13.73 -13.28
C GLU A 317 12.90 -13.37 -14.22
N ILE A 318 13.17 -13.03 -15.48
CA ILE A 318 12.13 -12.80 -16.49
C ILE A 318 11.41 -14.11 -16.83
N GLY A 319 12.16 -15.20 -17.02
CA GLY A 319 11.63 -16.49 -17.47
C GLY A 319 11.06 -16.41 -18.89
N ASP A 320 9.73 -16.45 -19.05
CA ASP A 320 9.05 -16.28 -20.34
C ASP A 320 8.55 -14.86 -20.53
N PRO A 321 9.19 -14.02 -21.38
CA PRO A 321 8.74 -12.66 -21.63
C PRO A 321 7.35 -12.57 -22.27
N GLY A 322 6.92 -13.63 -22.99
CA GLY A 322 5.60 -13.70 -23.61
C GLY A 322 4.44 -13.81 -22.61
N ALA A 323 4.74 -14.17 -21.37
CA ALA A 323 3.74 -14.22 -20.29
C ALA A 323 3.29 -12.82 -19.80
N PHE A 324 3.97 -11.75 -20.24
CA PHE A 324 3.71 -10.38 -19.82
C PHE A 324 3.30 -9.51 -21.00
N LYS A 325 2.46 -8.52 -20.74
CA LYS A 325 2.12 -7.49 -21.73
C LYS A 325 3.37 -6.73 -22.20
N GLU A 326 4.26 -6.46 -21.29
CA GLU A 326 5.55 -5.80 -21.51
C GLU A 326 6.53 -6.07 -20.37
N VAL A 327 7.81 -6.01 -20.68
CA VAL A 327 8.94 -5.99 -19.73
C VAL A 327 9.42 -4.55 -19.62
N VAL A 328 9.52 -4.01 -18.39
CA VAL A 328 9.75 -2.59 -18.14
C VAL A 328 11.04 -2.38 -17.36
N PHE A 329 12.03 -1.71 -17.93
CA PHE A 329 13.18 -1.24 -17.15
C PHE A 329 12.74 -0.08 -16.24
N CYS A 330 12.58 -0.35 -14.94
CA CYS A 330 12.16 0.62 -13.92
C CYS A 330 12.42 0.07 -12.52
N GLY A 331 13.07 0.83 -11.68
CA GLY A 331 13.38 0.46 -10.30
C GLY A 331 13.76 1.67 -9.46
N PHE A 332 14.59 1.48 -8.46
CA PHE A 332 15.07 2.56 -7.59
C PHE A 332 16.08 3.50 -8.26
N GLY A 333 16.74 3.05 -9.31
CA GLY A 333 17.75 3.82 -10.00
C GLY A 333 17.34 4.25 -11.41
N GLU A 334 18.26 4.92 -12.09
CA GLU A 334 18.14 5.27 -13.50
C GLU A 334 18.71 4.12 -14.35
N PRO A 335 17.86 3.37 -15.08
CA PRO A 335 18.30 2.20 -15.82
C PRO A 335 19.41 2.47 -16.84
N THR A 336 19.39 3.66 -17.46
CA THR A 336 20.35 4.01 -18.53
C THR A 336 21.80 4.21 -18.05
N ILE A 337 22.05 4.17 -16.75
CA ILE A 337 23.40 4.02 -16.17
C ILE A 337 24.01 2.67 -16.58
N ARG A 338 23.16 1.68 -16.85
CA ARG A 338 23.55 0.32 -17.25
C ARG A 338 23.09 0.01 -18.68
N LEU A 339 23.48 0.89 -19.61
CA LEU A 339 23.02 0.83 -21.00
C LEU A 339 23.34 -0.51 -21.67
N ASP A 340 24.51 -1.11 -21.38
CA ASP A 340 24.90 -2.39 -21.98
C ASP A 340 23.97 -3.53 -21.51
N ILE A 341 23.59 -3.55 -20.25
CA ILE A 341 22.61 -4.50 -19.72
C ILE A 341 21.24 -4.30 -20.36
N ILE A 342 20.79 -3.04 -20.52
CA ILE A 342 19.54 -2.75 -21.23
C ILE A 342 19.57 -3.36 -22.64
N LYS A 343 20.66 -3.15 -23.40
CA LYS A 343 20.78 -3.67 -24.76
C LYS A 343 20.77 -5.19 -24.80
N GLU A 344 21.57 -5.84 -23.97
CA GLU A 344 21.68 -7.30 -23.90
C GLU A 344 20.34 -7.96 -23.55
N VAL A 345 19.72 -7.53 -22.42
CA VAL A 345 18.43 -8.07 -21.97
C VAL A 345 17.31 -7.75 -22.98
N SER A 346 17.31 -6.54 -23.56
CA SER A 346 16.31 -6.19 -24.58
C SER A 346 16.40 -7.07 -25.82
N ALA A 347 17.61 -7.35 -26.31
CA ALA A 347 17.80 -8.26 -27.44
C ALA A 347 17.26 -9.64 -27.12
N TRP A 348 17.60 -10.19 -25.96
CA TRP A 348 17.11 -11.48 -25.48
C TRP A 348 15.57 -11.56 -25.36
N VAL A 349 14.93 -10.50 -24.85
CA VAL A 349 13.46 -10.39 -24.76
C VAL A 349 12.83 -10.31 -26.16
N LYS A 350 13.41 -9.50 -27.06
CA LYS A 350 12.90 -9.32 -28.44
C LYS A 350 12.99 -10.60 -29.25
N GLU A 351 14.04 -11.38 -29.12
CA GLU A 351 14.20 -12.70 -29.76
C GLU A 351 13.08 -13.68 -29.36
N ARG A 352 12.48 -13.47 -28.16
CA ARG A 352 11.37 -14.28 -27.62
C ARG A 352 9.99 -13.63 -27.80
N GLY A 353 9.89 -12.62 -28.65
CA GLY A 353 8.64 -11.94 -28.99
C GLY A 353 8.09 -10.99 -27.91
N GLY A 354 8.85 -10.72 -26.85
CA GLY A 354 8.45 -9.81 -25.80
C GLY A 354 8.49 -8.33 -26.22
N ARG A 355 7.77 -7.49 -25.49
CA ARG A 355 7.77 -6.02 -25.65
C ARG A 355 8.56 -5.38 -24.54
N ILE A 356 9.27 -4.29 -24.86
CA ILE A 356 10.11 -3.56 -23.91
C ILE A 356 9.67 -2.11 -23.77
N ARG A 357 9.51 -1.67 -22.51
CA ARG A 357 9.40 -0.26 -22.15
C ARG A 357 10.57 0.17 -21.28
N LEU A 358 11.10 1.35 -21.56
CA LEU A 358 12.11 2.00 -20.74
C LEU A 358 11.50 3.19 -20.00
N ASN A 359 11.53 3.17 -18.66
CA ASN A 359 11.25 4.34 -17.85
C ASN A 359 12.59 5.00 -17.49
N THR A 360 12.76 6.28 -17.82
CA THR A 360 14.03 6.99 -17.63
C THR A 360 13.80 8.43 -17.20
N ASN A 361 14.77 9.00 -16.50
CA ASN A 361 14.79 10.43 -16.20
C ASN A 361 15.30 11.30 -17.38
N GLY A 362 15.57 10.71 -18.54
CA GLY A 362 15.98 11.43 -19.75
C GLY A 362 17.44 11.82 -19.81
N HIS A 363 18.27 11.43 -18.86
CA HIS A 363 19.70 11.79 -18.82
C HIS A 363 20.62 10.81 -19.55
N ALA A 364 20.08 9.83 -20.28
CA ALA A 364 20.87 8.79 -20.92
C ALA A 364 22.01 9.32 -21.81
N ASN A 365 21.75 10.36 -22.60
CA ASN A 365 22.77 10.94 -23.50
C ASN A 365 23.90 11.64 -22.73
N ILE A 366 23.57 12.34 -21.65
CA ILE A 366 24.56 13.04 -20.80
C ILE A 366 25.40 12.03 -20.00
N LEU A 367 24.73 11.02 -19.41
CA LEU A 367 25.38 9.95 -18.65
C LEU A 367 26.40 9.20 -19.49
N ASN A 368 26.04 8.89 -20.74
CA ASN A 368 26.91 8.12 -21.64
C ASN A 368 27.78 8.99 -22.55
N LYS A 369 27.72 10.34 -22.41
CA LYS A 369 28.51 11.33 -23.19
C LYS A 369 28.35 11.18 -24.72
N ARG A 370 27.22 10.65 -25.18
CA ARG A 370 26.88 10.44 -26.59
C ARG A 370 25.38 10.28 -26.77
N ASN A 371 24.92 10.39 -28.01
CA ASN A 371 23.52 10.03 -28.32
C ASN A 371 23.37 8.51 -28.33
N VAL A 372 22.66 7.96 -27.32
CA VAL A 372 22.44 6.51 -27.17
C VAL A 372 21.22 5.98 -27.92
N LEU A 373 20.34 6.87 -28.39
CA LEU A 373 19.06 6.47 -29.01
C LEU A 373 19.21 5.58 -30.25
N PRO A 374 20.19 5.80 -31.14
CA PRO A 374 20.42 4.86 -32.24
C PRO A 374 20.73 3.44 -31.82
N GLU A 375 21.39 3.26 -30.65
CA GLU A 375 21.69 1.93 -30.07
C GLU A 375 20.46 1.22 -29.51
N LEU A 376 19.40 1.97 -29.19
CA LEU A 376 18.14 1.46 -28.65
C LEU A 376 17.09 1.18 -29.73
N LYS A 377 17.36 1.56 -30.99
CA LYS A 377 16.46 1.37 -32.11
C LYS A 377 16.16 -0.13 -32.33
N GLY A 378 14.89 -0.49 -32.35
CA GLY A 378 14.44 -1.88 -32.51
C GLY A 378 14.53 -2.74 -31.26
N LEU A 379 15.20 -2.26 -30.19
CA LEU A 379 15.28 -2.93 -28.89
C LEU A 379 14.17 -2.46 -27.94
N ILE A 380 13.82 -1.19 -27.98
CA ILE A 380 12.84 -0.55 -27.10
C ILE A 380 11.58 -0.22 -27.92
N ASP A 381 10.42 -0.68 -27.47
CA ASP A 381 9.13 -0.43 -28.13
C ASP A 381 8.49 0.89 -27.63
N SER A 382 8.69 1.23 -26.36
CA SER A 382 8.18 2.46 -25.78
C SER A 382 9.12 3.05 -24.74
N VAL A 383 9.12 4.37 -24.60
CA VAL A 383 9.87 5.07 -23.56
C VAL A 383 8.97 6.05 -22.81
N SER A 384 9.03 5.98 -21.47
CA SER A 384 8.42 6.95 -20.57
C SER A 384 9.51 7.81 -19.95
N VAL A 385 9.53 9.10 -20.25
CA VAL A 385 10.53 10.03 -19.78
C VAL A 385 9.98 10.90 -18.67
N SER A 386 10.64 10.93 -17.53
CA SER A 386 10.28 11.76 -16.38
C SER A 386 10.63 13.23 -16.65
N LEU A 387 9.64 14.03 -17.08
CA LEU A 387 9.78 15.48 -17.26
C LEU A 387 9.80 16.18 -15.90
N ASP A 388 8.88 15.81 -15.01
CA ASP A 388 8.74 16.14 -13.58
C ASP A 388 8.77 17.65 -13.21
N ALA A 389 8.89 18.58 -14.17
CA ALA A 389 8.86 20.02 -13.97
C ALA A 389 8.44 20.75 -15.26
N HIS A 390 8.08 22.02 -15.12
CA HIS A 390 7.74 22.92 -16.24
C HIS A 390 8.87 23.87 -16.62
N ASP A 391 9.91 23.97 -15.78
CA ASP A 391 11.10 24.78 -16.03
C ASP A 391 12.34 24.24 -15.31
N SER A 392 13.53 24.77 -15.64
CA SER A 392 14.80 24.37 -15.08
C SER A 392 14.89 24.60 -13.58
N ALA A 393 14.40 25.73 -13.07
CA ALA A 393 14.47 26.07 -11.65
C ALA A 393 13.61 25.09 -10.81
N THR A 394 12.43 24.76 -11.27
CA THR A 394 11.55 23.76 -10.63
C THR A 394 12.16 22.36 -10.72
N TYR A 395 12.76 22.01 -11.86
CA TYR A 395 13.44 20.71 -12.03
C TYR A 395 14.61 20.57 -11.06
N GLU A 396 15.49 21.56 -10.96
CA GLU A 396 16.63 21.57 -10.04
C GLU A 396 16.18 21.44 -8.57
N ARG A 397 15.14 22.16 -8.19
CA ARG A 397 14.57 22.12 -6.83
C ARG A 397 13.98 20.75 -6.48
N LEU A 398 13.19 20.16 -7.39
CA LEU A 398 12.47 18.92 -7.14
C LEU A 398 13.31 17.67 -7.40
N CYS A 399 14.06 17.64 -8.51
CA CYS A 399 14.78 16.45 -8.96
C CYS A 399 16.23 16.41 -8.49
N ARG A 400 16.82 17.55 -8.12
CA ARG A 400 18.21 17.68 -7.61
C ARG A 400 19.19 16.88 -8.49
N PRO A 401 19.33 17.25 -9.78
CA PRO A 401 20.17 16.52 -10.71
C PRO A 401 21.65 16.66 -10.41
N ALA A 402 22.44 15.65 -10.80
CA ALA A 402 23.90 15.66 -10.67
C ALA A 402 24.61 16.49 -11.76
N PHE A 403 23.86 17.04 -12.73
CA PHE A 403 24.42 17.76 -13.88
C PHE A 403 23.78 19.15 -14.01
N PRO A 404 24.54 20.16 -14.49
CA PRO A 404 23.94 21.41 -14.93
C PRO A 404 23.14 21.19 -16.23
N ASN A 405 22.16 22.07 -16.49
CA ASN A 405 21.30 22.01 -17.69
C ASN A 405 20.56 20.66 -17.84
N ALA A 406 20.21 20.03 -16.73
CA ALA A 406 19.60 18.72 -16.72
C ALA A 406 18.18 18.73 -17.33
N PHE A 407 17.40 19.80 -17.10
CA PHE A 407 16.08 19.95 -17.68
C PHE A 407 16.12 20.04 -19.20
N GLU A 408 17.03 20.84 -19.75
CA GLU A 408 17.27 20.97 -21.20
C GLU A 408 17.70 19.62 -21.81
N ALA A 409 18.49 18.84 -21.08
CA ALA A 409 18.90 17.49 -21.50
C ALA A 409 17.68 16.53 -21.58
N VAL A 410 16.73 16.63 -20.65
CA VAL A 410 15.47 15.86 -20.71
C VAL A 410 14.66 16.24 -21.95
N LEU A 411 14.50 17.53 -22.21
CA LEU A 411 13.76 18.02 -23.41
C LEU A 411 14.41 17.56 -24.71
N ASP A 412 15.76 17.65 -24.79
CA ASP A 412 16.53 17.17 -25.95
C ASP A 412 16.38 15.66 -26.14
N PHE A 413 16.44 14.90 -25.04
CA PHE A 413 16.25 13.45 -25.08
C PHE A 413 14.86 13.07 -25.60
N ILE A 414 13.78 13.69 -25.09
CA ILE A 414 12.41 13.45 -25.56
C ILE A 414 12.29 13.75 -27.07
N LYS A 415 12.81 14.92 -27.51
CA LYS A 415 12.78 15.33 -28.91
C LYS A 415 13.49 14.32 -29.83
N LYS A 416 14.66 13.83 -29.41
CA LYS A 416 15.47 12.87 -30.20
C LYS A 416 14.83 11.48 -30.15
N ALA A 417 14.28 11.07 -29.02
CA ALA A 417 13.64 9.76 -28.86
C ALA A 417 12.46 9.57 -29.79
N LYS A 418 11.65 10.61 -30.03
CA LYS A 418 10.52 10.60 -30.97
C LYS A 418 10.90 10.18 -32.39
N GLY A 419 12.14 10.46 -32.82
CA GLY A 419 12.62 10.08 -34.16
C GLY A 419 13.14 8.63 -34.24
N VAL A 420 13.21 7.90 -33.12
CA VAL A 420 13.90 6.61 -33.02
C VAL A 420 13.03 5.53 -32.39
N ILE A 421 12.32 5.84 -31.30
CA ILE A 421 11.48 4.92 -30.52
C ILE A 421 10.04 5.05 -31.01
N PRO A 422 9.33 3.93 -31.23
CA PRO A 422 7.96 3.95 -31.78
C PRO A 422 6.94 4.72 -30.91
N ASP A 423 7.03 4.57 -29.59
CA ASP A 423 6.12 5.21 -28.63
C ASP A 423 6.91 5.97 -27.57
N VAL A 424 6.67 7.30 -27.51
CA VAL A 424 7.37 8.21 -26.57
C VAL A 424 6.34 8.98 -25.76
N GLN A 425 6.40 8.81 -24.45
CA GLN A 425 5.54 9.50 -23.51
C GLN A 425 6.38 10.28 -22.48
N ALA A 426 6.00 11.51 -22.18
CA ALA A 426 6.50 12.22 -21.01
C ALA A 426 5.62 11.91 -19.78
N THR A 427 6.25 11.89 -18.60
CA THR A 427 5.51 11.76 -17.33
C THR A 427 5.85 12.90 -16.40
N VAL A 428 4.90 13.31 -15.56
CA VAL A 428 5.09 14.32 -14.52
C VAL A 428 4.41 13.87 -13.23
N VAL A 429 5.07 14.09 -12.09
CA VAL A 429 4.45 13.91 -10.78
C VAL A 429 3.73 15.20 -10.40
N ASP A 430 2.46 15.09 -9.98
CA ASP A 430 1.66 16.21 -9.45
C ASP A 430 2.18 16.58 -8.05
N ALA A 431 3.29 17.32 -8.05
CA ALA A 431 3.99 17.75 -6.85
C ALA A 431 3.80 19.26 -6.60
N PRO A 432 3.86 19.73 -5.34
CA PRO A 432 3.73 21.15 -5.04
C PRO A 432 4.72 22.03 -5.83
N GLY A 433 4.18 23.03 -6.52
CA GLY A 433 4.95 23.98 -7.33
C GLY A 433 5.23 23.52 -8.77
N VAL A 434 4.61 22.43 -9.24
CA VAL A 434 4.64 22.05 -10.65
C VAL A 434 3.42 22.66 -11.36
N ASP A 435 3.66 23.38 -12.46
CA ASP A 435 2.59 23.82 -13.36
C ASP A 435 2.30 22.75 -14.41
N LEU A 436 1.22 22.00 -14.19
CA LEU A 436 0.82 20.89 -15.06
C LEU A 436 0.38 21.35 -16.45
N GLU A 437 -0.21 22.55 -16.55
CA GLU A 437 -0.65 23.11 -17.83
C GLU A 437 0.56 23.54 -18.69
N GLU A 438 1.59 24.10 -18.06
CA GLU A 438 2.83 24.40 -18.78
C GLU A 438 3.57 23.10 -19.18
N CYS A 439 3.57 22.07 -18.33
CA CYS A 439 4.07 20.74 -18.72
C CYS A 439 3.32 20.20 -19.96
N ARG A 440 1.99 20.38 -20.06
CA ARG A 440 1.21 20.00 -21.25
C ARG A 440 1.66 20.78 -22.48
N ARG A 441 1.80 22.11 -22.39
CA ARG A 441 2.27 22.95 -23.49
C ARG A 441 3.64 22.53 -24.00
N ILE A 442 4.55 22.16 -23.09
CA ILE A 442 5.88 21.65 -23.44
C ILE A 442 5.77 20.34 -24.23
N THR A 443 4.98 19.39 -23.74
CA THR A 443 4.84 18.08 -24.38
C THR A 443 4.09 18.18 -25.72
N ASP A 444 3.11 19.07 -25.84
CA ASP A 444 2.41 19.35 -27.09
C ASP A 444 3.38 19.91 -28.14
N LYS A 445 4.26 20.87 -27.78
CA LYS A 445 5.32 21.38 -28.64
C LYS A 445 6.31 20.30 -29.08
N LEU A 446 6.62 19.35 -28.20
CA LEU A 446 7.47 18.20 -28.50
C LEU A 446 6.72 17.12 -29.30
N GLY A 447 5.38 17.19 -29.33
CA GLY A 447 4.50 16.24 -30.00
C GLY A 447 4.52 14.86 -29.37
N VAL A 448 4.52 14.78 -28.04
CA VAL A 448 4.46 13.54 -27.24
C VAL A 448 3.32 13.64 -26.23
N SER A 449 2.76 12.51 -25.82
CA SER A 449 1.72 12.47 -24.78
C SER A 449 2.29 12.79 -23.39
N LEU A 450 1.50 13.45 -22.53
CA LEU A 450 1.81 13.66 -21.13
C LEU A 450 0.96 12.78 -20.23
N ARG A 451 1.60 11.99 -19.38
CA ARG A 451 0.95 11.25 -18.28
C ARG A 451 1.23 11.93 -16.96
N ILE A 452 0.17 12.38 -16.28
CA ILE A 452 0.26 12.94 -14.93
C ILE A 452 0.16 11.77 -13.93
N ARG A 453 1.11 11.70 -13.01
CA ARG A 453 1.12 10.74 -11.90
C ARG A 453 0.80 11.49 -10.61
N LYS A 454 -0.10 10.96 -9.80
CA LYS A 454 -0.30 11.48 -8.45
C LYS A 454 0.98 11.25 -7.63
N LEU A 455 1.27 12.18 -6.73
CA LEU A 455 2.32 11.99 -5.73
C LEU A 455 1.88 10.87 -4.80
N ASP A 456 2.61 9.77 -4.81
CA ASP A 456 2.29 8.55 -4.08
C ASP A 456 3.52 8.14 -3.25
N TRP A 457 3.31 7.94 -1.94
CA TRP A 457 4.37 7.59 -1.00
C TRP A 457 4.62 6.07 -0.90
N VAL A 458 3.87 5.28 -1.63
CA VAL A 458 4.07 3.82 -1.75
C VAL A 458 4.69 3.42 -3.09
N GLY A 459 4.89 4.39 -3.99
CA GLY A 459 5.58 4.22 -5.27
C GLY A 459 4.69 4.13 -6.50
#